data_fc9cb5918e9d8a837ce487ff32b7a8ff
#
_entry.id   fc9cb5918e9d8a837ce487ff32b7a8ff
#
_cell.length_a   1.000
_cell.length_b   1.000
_cell.length_c   1.000
_cell.angle_alpha   90.00
_cell.angle_beta   90.00
_cell.angle_gamma   90.00
#
_symmetry.space_group_name_H-M   'P 1'
#
loop_
_entity.id
_entity.type
_entity.pdbx_description
1 polymer ?
#
loop_
_entity_poly.entity_id
_entity_poly.type
_entity_poly.pdbx_seq_one_letter_code
_entity_poly.pdbx_strand_id
1 'polypeptide(L)'
;GSPGIVIIDSFQYSGLNYKTYKEFKERHPKKLFIFISHAEGLHPAGRSARKVEYDADVKIMVSCFKAWCKSRFMEKPGEPYVIWEEGAAKTLKDDNMEDYLNDGMGE
;
A
#
# COMPACT_ATOMS: atom_id res chain seq x y z
N GLY A 1 23.92 11.53 10.27
CA GLY A 1 23.18 11.55 9.04
C GLY A 1 21.72 11.26 9.18
N SER A 2 21.00 11.64 8.19
CA SER A 2 19.58 11.36 8.11
C SER A 2 19.33 9.91 7.72
N PRO A 3 18.27 9.29 8.25
CA PRO A 3 17.94 7.93 7.81
C PRO A 3 17.58 7.92 6.32
N GLY A 4 17.94 6.83 5.63
CA GLY A 4 17.57 6.64 4.22
C GLY A 4 16.17 6.11 4.03
N ILE A 5 15.54 5.58 5.08
CA ILE A 5 14.21 5.00 5.06
C ILE A 5 13.37 5.66 6.13
N VAL A 6 12.18 6.11 5.76
CA VAL A 6 11.23 6.72 6.69
C VAL A 6 9.94 5.91 6.67
N ILE A 7 9.51 5.45 7.83
CA ILE A 7 8.27 4.69 7.98
C ILE A 7 7.27 5.55 8.74
N ILE A 8 6.10 5.75 8.15
CA ILE A 8 5.01 6.52 8.76
C ILE A 8 3.85 5.59 9.06
N ASP A 9 3.63 5.32 10.32
CA ASP A 9 2.56 4.44 10.80
C ASP A 9 1.73 5.23 11.83
N SER A 10 0.54 5.52 11.55
CA SER A 10 -0.17 5.29 10.29
C SER A 10 -0.43 6.62 9.62
N PHE A 11 -0.70 6.56 8.33
CA PHE A 11 -0.96 7.77 7.56
C PHE A 11 -2.08 8.61 8.16
N GLN A 12 -3.16 7.97 8.63
CA GLN A 12 -4.32 8.66 9.18
C GLN A 12 -3.99 9.48 10.44
N TYR A 13 -3.01 9.04 11.21
CA TYR A 13 -2.61 9.72 12.45
C TYR A 13 -1.38 10.61 12.27
N SER A 14 -0.82 10.67 11.07
CA SER A 14 0.38 11.46 10.82
C SER A 14 0.10 12.95 10.72
N GLY A 15 -1.14 13.32 10.46
CA GLY A 15 -1.50 14.71 10.17
C GLY A 15 -1.24 15.11 8.73
N LEU A 16 -0.74 14.19 7.91
CA LEU A 16 -0.47 14.47 6.50
C LEU A 16 -1.74 14.40 5.68
N ASN A 17 -1.86 15.33 4.73
CA ASN A 17 -2.81 15.20 3.64
C ASN A 17 -2.01 15.02 2.34
N TYR A 18 -2.69 14.91 1.21
CA TYR A 18 -2.00 14.67 -0.04
C TYR A 18 -1.00 15.77 -0.39
N LYS A 19 -1.36 17.02 -0.13
CA LYS A 19 -0.48 18.15 -0.41
C LYS A 19 0.79 18.10 0.42
N THR A 20 0.67 17.90 1.73
CA THR A 20 1.83 17.83 2.61
C THR A 20 2.67 16.59 2.37
N TYR A 21 2.04 15.47 1.97
CA TYR A 21 2.74 14.29 1.54
C TYR A 21 3.66 14.58 0.35
N LYS A 22 3.14 15.28 -0.66
CA LYS A 22 3.94 15.62 -1.83
C LYS A 22 5.09 16.54 -1.49
N GLU A 23 4.84 17.55 -0.67
CA GLU A 23 5.88 18.46 -0.21
C GLU A 23 6.98 17.72 0.54
N PHE A 24 6.60 16.79 1.39
CA PHE A 24 7.53 15.99 2.17
C PHE A 24 8.43 15.15 1.27
N LYS A 25 7.85 14.52 0.26
CA LYS A 25 8.61 13.72 -0.70
C LYS A 25 9.57 14.59 -1.51
N GLU A 26 9.13 15.75 -1.94
CA GLU A 26 9.94 16.67 -2.73
C GLU A 26 11.16 17.19 -1.95
N ARG A 27 11.00 17.37 -0.64
CA ARG A 27 12.11 17.79 0.22
C ARG A 27 13.15 16.69 0.42
N HIS A 28 12.77 15.43 0.26
CA HIS A 28 13.63 14.30 0.56
C HIS A 28 13.64 13.29 -0.59
N PRO A 29 14.09 13.71 -1.78
CA PRO A 29 13.96 12.86 -2.97
C PRO A 29 14.82 11.60 -2.95
N LYS A 30 15.79 11.52 -2.05
CA LYS A 30 16.68 10.37 -1.95
C LYS A 30 16.28 9.38 -0.87
N LYS A 31 15.16 9.62 -0.19
CA LYS A 31 14.71 8.73 0.87
C LYS A 31 13.61 7.80 0.37
N LEU A 32 13.59 6.60 0.91
CA LEU A 32 12.48 5.67 0.72
C LEU A 32 11.42 5.96 1.77
N PHE A 33 10.20 6.16 1.34
CA PHE A 33 9.08 6.39 2.25
C PHE A 33 8.16 5.18 2.24
N ILE A 34 7.84 4.69 3.44
CA ILE A 34 6.89 3.60 3.62
C ILE A 34 5.73 4.15 4.44
N PHE A 35 4.54 4.20 3.84
CA PHE A 35 3.34 4.68 4.49
C PHE A 35 2.45 3.50 4.84
N ILE A 36 2.10 3.39 6.11
CA ILE A 36 1.19 2.36 6.59
C ILE A 36 -0.16 3.03 6.80
N SER A 37 -1.19 2.47 6.23
CA SER A 37 -2.53 3.05 6.24
C SER A 37 -3.57 2.03 6.69
N HIS A 38 -4.56 2.54 7.42
CA HIS A 38 -5.77 1.76 7.66
C HIS A 38 -6.51 1.57 6.34
N ALA A 39 -7.21 0.46 6.20
CA ALA A 39 -7.93 0.14 4.98
C ALA A 39 -9.44 0.18 5.22
N GLU A 40 -10.16 0.64 4.20
CA GLU A 40 -11.60 0.50 4.10
C GLU A 40 -11.87 -0.34 2.86
N GLY A 41 -12.24 -1.60 3.06
CA GLY A 41 -12.35 -2.53 1.95
C GLY A 41 -11.00 -2.78 1.31
N LEU A 42 -10.87 -2.50 0.04
CA LEU A 42 -9.66 -2.77 -0.73
C LEU A 42 -8.70 -1.57 -0.82
N HIS A 43 -9.05 -0.46 -0.22
CA HIS A 43 -8.28 0.78 -0.37
C HIS A 43 -7.97 1.40 0.99
N PRO A 44 -6.94 2.27 1.06
CA PRO A 44 -6.67 3.02 2.28
C PRO A 44 -7.86 3.89 2.70
N ALA A 45 -8.01 4.07 4.00
CA ALA A 45 -9.08 4.87 4.56
C ALA A 45 -8.82 6.37 4.32
N GLY A 46 -9.82 7.05 3.79
CA GLY A 46 -9.78 8.49 3.60
C GLY A 46 -9.31 8.92 2.22
N ARG A 47 -9.73 10.12 1.83
CA ARG A 47 -9.45 10.65 0.49
C ARG A 47 -7.95 10.87 0.25
N SER A 48 -7.26 11.46 1.21
CA SER A 48 -5.83 11.72 1.05
C SER A 48 -5.03 10.43 0.95
N ALA A 49 -5.36 9.44 1.77
CA ALA A 49 -4.66 8.15 1.73
C ALA A 49 -4.87 7.46 0.39
N ARG A 50 -6.07 7.56 -0.19
CA ARG A 50 -6.32 6.98 -1.51
C ARG A 50 -5.51 7.67 -2.60
N LYS A 51 -5.34 8.99 -2.50
CA LYS A 51 -4.50 9.71 -3.46
C LYS A 51 -3.03 9.32 -3.33
N VAL A 52 -2.57 9.10 -2.10
CA VAL A 52 -1.21 8.61 -1.86
C VAL A 52 -1.03 7.20 -2.46
N GLU A 53 -2.02 6.34 -2.28
CA GLU A 53 -2.00 5.02 -2.90
C GLU A 53 -1.84 5.12 -4.41
N TYR A 54 -2.59 6.01 -5.03
CA TYR A 54 -2.52 6.20 -6.47
C TYR A 54 -1.15 6.65 -6.94
N ASP A 55 -0.49 7.51 -6.15
CA ASP A 55 0.82 8.06 -6.48
C ASP A 55 1.97 7.09 -6.16
N ALA A 56 1.75 6.13 -5.28
CA ALA A 56 2.81 5.24 -4.82
C ALA A 56 3.34 4.33 -5.93
N ASP A 57 4.64 4.12 -5.93
CA ASP A 57 5.28 3.23 -6.91
C ASP A 57 4.97 1.76 -6.63
N VAL A 58 4.87 1.41 -5.35
CA VAL A 58 4.58 0.06 -4.90
C VAL A 58 3.44 0.11 -3.89
N LYS A 59 2.45 -0.74 -4.09
CA LYS A 59 1.28 -0.83 -3.21
C LYS A 59 1.19 -2.24 -2.68
N ILE A 60 0.99 -2.36 -1.37
CA ILE A 60 0.88 -3.67 -0.73
C ILE A 60 -0.40 -3.71 0.08
N MET A 61 -1.24 -4.69 -0.20
CA MET A 61 -2.45 -4.96 0.57
C MET A 61 -2.22 -6.21 1.40
N VAL A 62 -2.47 -6.11 2.70
CA VAL A 62 -2.35 -7.26 3.59
C VAL A 62 -3.75 -7.68 4.04
N SER A 63 -4.09 -8.93 3.78
CA SER A 63 -5.39 -9.48 4.16
C SER A 63 -5.27 -11.00 4.18
N CYS A 64 -6.07 -11.65 5.03
CA CYS A 64 -6.14 -13.11 5.07
C CYS A 64 -4.77 -13.77 5.25
N PHE A 65 -3.90 -13.12 6.03
CA PHE A 65 -2.54 -13.57 6.31
C PHE A 65 -1.67 -13.71 5.07
N LYS A 66 -1.98 -12.92 4.07
CA LYS A 66 -1.22 -12.83 2.81
C LYS A 66 -0.97 -11.38 2.48
N ALA A 67 0.08 -11.13 1.73
CA ALA A 67 0.40 -9.80 1.22
C ALA A 67 0.36 -9.83 -0.31
N TRP A 68 -0.43 -8.94 -0.89
CA TRP A 68 -0.52 -8.77 -2.34
C TRP A 68 0.17 -7.48 -2.73
N CYS A 69 1.01 -7.54 -3.74
CA CYS A 69 1.80 -6.41 -4.20
C CYS A 69 1.41 -6.02 -5.62
N LYS A 70 1.24 -4.71 -5.84
CA LYS A 70 1.13 -4.12 -7.18
C LYS A 70 2.22 -3.08 -7.30
N SER A 71 2.82 -2.97 -8.46
CA SER A 71 3.86 -1.99 -8.70
C SER A 71 3.78 -1.50 -10.15
N ARG A 72 4.09 -0.22 -10.35
CA ARG A 72 4.19 0.31 -11.73
C ARG A 72 5.34 -0.30 -12.51
N PHE A 73 6.22 -1.03 -11.81
CA PHE A 73 7.37 -1.70 -12.42
C PHE A 73 7.07 -3.16 -12.79
N MET A 74 5.84 -3.62 -12.55
CA MET A 74 5.39 -4.98 -12.86
C MET A 74 4.31 -4.92 -13.94
N GLU A 75 4.40 -5.79 -14.94
CA GLU A 75 3.37 -5.87 -15.97
C GLU A 75 2.05 -6.37 -15.39
N LYS A 76 2.13 -7.31 -14.46
CA LYS A 76 0.96 -7.85 -13.78
C LYS A 76 1.34 -8.28 -12.37
N PRO A 77 0.35 -8.34 -11.47
CA PRO A 77 0.63 -8.75 -10.09
C PRO A 77 1.16 -10.16 -10.03
N GLY A 78 2.11 -10.37 -9.12
CA GLY A 78 2.60 -11.71 -8.81
C GLY A 78 1.68 -12.43 -7.84
N GLU A 79 2.10 -13.62 -7.44
CA GLU A 79 1.36 -14.36 -6.43
C GLU A 79 1.53 -13.70 -5.07
N PRO A 80 0.53 -13.84 -4.17
CA PRO A 80 0.65 -13.27 -2.84
C PRO A 80 1.73 -13.96 -2.02
N TYR A 81 2.38 -13.18 -1.17
CA TYR A 81 3.30 -13.71 -0.18
C TYR A 81 2.47 -14.18 1.02
N VAL A 82 2.64 -15.44 1.41
CA VAL A 82 1.92 -16.00 2.56
C VAL A 82 2.67 -15.66 3.83
N ILE A 83 2.02 -14.87 4.70
CA ILE A 83 2.61 -14.42 5.96
C ILE A 83 2.52 -15.52 7.01
N TRP A 84 1.37 -16.19 7.07
CA TRP A 84 1.12 -17.28 8.01
C TRP A 84 0.27 -18.34 7.33
N GLU A 85 0.90 -19.46 6.99
CA GLU A 85 0.24 -20.49 6.18
C GLU A 85 -1.01 -21.08 6.81
N GLU A 86 -0.96 -21.39 8.11
CA GLU A 86 -2.12 -21.95 8.78
C GLU A 86 -3.31 -20.99 8.80
N GLY A 87 -3.04 -19.71 9.07
CA GLY A 87 -4.08 -18.70 9.06
C GLY A 87 -4.65 -18.49 7.67
N ALA A 88 -3.79 -18.43 6.66
CA ALA A 88 -4.22 -18.27 5.28
C ALA A 88 -5.10 -19.41 4.82
N ALA A 89 -4.75 -20.65 5.18
CA ALA A 89 -5.53 -21.82 4.81
C ALA A 89 -6.91 -21.84 5.45
N LYS A 90 -7.04 -21.27 6.65
CA LYS A 90 -8.32 -21.22 7.36
C LYS A 90 -9.22 -20.09 6.89
N THR A 91 -8.69 -19.13 6.14
CA THR A 91 -9.45 -17.99 5.67
C THR A 91 -10.07 -18.34 4.34
N LEU A 92 -11.39 -18.20 4.25
CA LEU A 92 -12.15 -18.67 3.10
C LEU A 92 -12.33 -17.66 1.99
N LYS A 93 -11.85 -16.43 2.13
CA LYS A 93 -12.18 -15.40 1.15
C LYS A 93 -10.99 -14.63 0.64
N ASP A 94 -10.55 -15.01 -0.54
CA ASP A 94 -9.62 -14.23 -1.34
C ASP A 94 -10.32 -13.60 -2.55
N ASP A 95 -11.63 -13.76 -2.66
CA ASP A 95 -12.41 -13.39 -3.85
C ASP A 95 -12.24 -11.93 -4.26
N ASN A 96 -12.24 -11.04 -3.26
CA ASN A 96 -12.13 -9.60 -3.53
C ASN A 96 -10.72 -9.17 -3.92
N MET A 97 -9.74 -10.02 -3.71
CA MET A 97 -8.36 -9.65 -3.99
C MET A 97 -8.05 -9.65 -5.47
N GLU A 98 -8.78 -10.45 -6.25
CA GLU A 98 -8.65 -10.40 -7.70
C GLU A 98 -9.05 -9.03 -8.23
N ASP A 99 -10.13 -8.47 -7.68
CA ASP A 99 -10.56 -7.12 -8.04
C ASP A 99 -9.51 -6.07 -7.65
N TYR A 100 -8.92 -6.21 -6.48
CA TYR A 100 -7.85 -5.32 -6.04
C TYR A 100 -6.66 -5.38 -6.99
N LEU A 101 -6.24 -6.57 -7.38
CA LEU A 101 -5.08 -6.77 -8.24
C LEU A 101 -5.29 -6.20 -9.63
N ASN A 102 -6.53 -6.19 -10.12
CA ASN A 102 -6.87 -5.66 -11.43
C ASN A 102 -7.18 -4.17 -11.41
N ASP A 103 -7.53 -3.63 -10.25
CA ASP A 103 -7.88 -2.22 -10.10
C ASP A 103 -6.63 -1.35 -10.29
N GLY A 104 -6.70 -0.41 -11.19
CA GLY A 104 -5.59 0.50 -11.46
C GLY A 104 -4.48 -0.04 -12.34
N MET A 105 -4.47 -1.33 -12.62
CA MET A 105 -3.42 -1.92 -13.46
C MET A 105 -3.66 -1.69 -14.95
N GLY A 106 -4.89 -1.42 -15.33
CA GLY A 106 -5.26 -1.18 -16.70
C GLY A 106 -5.41 0.28 -17.07
N GLU A 107 -5.10 1.16 -16.16
CA GLU A 107 -5.23 2.61 -16.40
C GLU A 107 -4.03 3.25 -17.05
#